data_d4e045f10dd51e4bc689a51d6815c881
#
_entry.id   d4e045f10dd51e4bc689a51d6815c881
#
_cell.length_a   1.000
_cell.length_b   1.000
_cell.length_c   1.000
_cell.angle_alpha   90.00
_cell.angle_beta   90.00
_cell.angle_gamma   90.00
#
_symmetry.space_group_name_H-M   'P 1'
#
loop_
_entity.id
_entity.type
_entity.pdbx_description
1 polymer ?
#
loop_
_entity_poly.entity_id
_entity_poly.type
_entity_poly.pdbx_seq_one_letter_code
_entity_poly.pdbx_strand_id
1 'polypeptide(L)'
;MKKLSLLFLSVAIALGASATVNSKGNAYRPTDKFTPKAGVKAPSRVDIITEQPEGTVVNYQRTGEYLLSSFYGYETAYQTGRVKIVYAPDGETVYIQDPLCYGEGTGVWVVGNLINDGQMIAVPLGQYAAYNEEYGYGMVLSWGSTDVIDLGDDFYWLDFIPDERVEEVFYAVDPEDGTITMLDSEGDINNDFPYDCVATGLAGVWSDDGSVATIEWHSTWTMLGDAVPAVPANPEVIEFFDCGNEEGYTRLDFNINLVDIEGNPLDPDCLTYSIFTDDDQLFTFDYETYGPSNGFDTDMTEIPYAYSGYDFYLRRVYFYRTNTGDNPMFTWRIGIQLNYTVEGVTNKSDIVYLEVYPKPTAAVEVNADKTVAGVRYFNVAGQEMAQPSGLTIQVTTYSDGTTSAVKVVK
;
A
#
# COMPACT_ATOMS: atom_id res chain seq x y z
N MET A 1 19.26 2.13 19.46
CA MET A 1 19.42 3.37 18.68
C MET A 1 19.73 3.15 17.19
N LYS A 2 19.36 2.01 16.59
CA LYS A 2 19.50 1.74 15.14
C LYS A 2 18.15 1.42 14.47
N LYS A 3 17.05 1.46 15.23
CA LYS A 3 15.78 0.85 14.83
C LYS A 3 14.84 1.75 14.02
N LEU A 4 15.00 3.07 14.07
CA LEU A 4 14.11 4.00 13.36
C LEU A 4 14.74 4.62 12.09
N SER A 5 16.07 4.52 11.92
CA SER A 5 16.70 4.98 10.68
C SER A 5 16.21 4.26 9.42
N LEU A 6 15.64 3.06 9.59
CA LEU A 6 15.00 2.34 8.47
C LEU A 6 13.61 2.88 8.12
N LEU A 7 12.88 3.50 9.07
CA LEU A 7 11.48 3.85 8.87
C LEU A 7 11.28 4.88 7.73
N PHE A 8 12.13 5.91 7.67
CA PHE A 8 12.03 6.94 6.62
C PHE A 8 12.91 6.68 5.41
N LEU A 9 14.05 6.01 5.61
CA LEU A 9 14.87 5.60 4.46
C LEU A 9 14.10 4.59 3.58
N SER A 10 13.27 3.76 4.20
CA SER A 10 12.48 2.81 3.49
C SER A 10 11.16 3.40 2.92
N VAL A 11 10.59 4.53 3.45
CA VAL A 11 9.56 5.28 2.70
C VAL A 11 10.13 5.76 1.37
N ALA A 12 11.36 6.30 1.38
CA ALA A 12 12.03 6.65 0.14
C ALA A 12 12.33 5.43 -0.77
N ILE A 13 12.62 4.26 -0.19
CA ILE A 13 12.91 3.03 -0.94
C ILE A 13 11.61 2.36 -1.40
N ALA A 14 10.55 2.37 -0.60
CA ALA A 14 9.27 1.79 -0.98
C ALA A 14 8.53 2.62 -2.04
N LEU A 15 8.57 3.93 -1.89
CA LEU A 15 8.11 4.85 -2.92
C LEU A 15 8.98 4.76 -4.18
N GLY A 16 10.24 4.35 -4.02
CA GLY A 16 11.18 4.13 -5.11
C GLY A 16 10.95 2.86 -5.93
N ALA A 17 10.20 1.90 -5.44
CA ALA A 17 9.93 0.65 -6.16
C ALA A 17 8.63 0.71 -6.99
N SER A 18 7.81 1.75 -6.84
CA SER A 18 6.66 2.03 -7.71
C SER A 18 7.08 2.82 -8.96
N ALA A 19 8.24 2.48 -9.56
CA ALA A 19 8.57 3.06 -10.84
C ALA A 19 7.50 2.62 -11.85
N THR A 20 6.61 3.51 -12.21
CA THR A 20 6.00 3.43 -13.53
C THR A 20 7.17 3.47 -14.52
N VAL A 21 7.62 2.30 -14.92
CA VAL A 21 8.56 2.17 -16.02
C VAL A 21 7.81 2.75 -17.20
N ASN A 22 8.16 4.00 -17.59
CA ASN A 22 7.68 4.47 -18.85
C ASN A 22 8.16 3.45 -19.89
N SER A 23 7.44 3.26 -20.96
CA SER A 23 7.69 2.26 -22.00
C SER A 23 9.09 2.32 -22.64
N LYS A 24 9.99 3.17 -22.16
CA LYS A 24 11.38 3.36 -22.63
C LYS A 24 12.45 3.04 -21.57
N GLY A 25 12.06 2.56 -20.38
CA GLY A 25 13.02 1.97 -19.42
C GLY A 25 13.98 2.91 -18.72
N ASN A 26 13.75 4.21 -18.73
CA ASN A 26 14.59 5.18 -18.03
C ASN A 26 13.87 5.73 -16.81
N ALA A 27 14.37 5.42 -15.63
CA ALA A 27 13.95 6.07 -14.38
C ALA A 27 14.47 7.53 -14.39
N TYR A 28 13.57 8.50 -14.23
CA TYR A 28 13.94 9.91 -14.10
C TYR A 28 14.34 10.19 -12.64
N ARG A 29 15.53 10.73 -12.45
CA ARG A 29 15.94 11.36 -11.20
C ARG A 29 15.72 12.87 -11.31
N PRO A 30 14.98 13.50 -10.39
CA PRO A 30 14.96 14.96 -10.31
C PRO A 30 16.41 15.45 -10.21
N THR A 31 16.84 16.27 -11.15
CA THR A 31 18.16 16.90 -11.07
C THR A 31 18.06 18.12 -10.15
N ASP A 32 19.15 18.53 -9.47
CA ASP A 32 19.31 19.65 -8.54
C ASP A 32 18.80 21.03 -9.04
N LYS A 33 18.05 21.04 -10.13
CA LYS A 33 17.46 22.26 -10.71
C LYS A 33 16.12 22.67 -10.10
N PHE A 34 15.47 21.75 -9.37
CA PHE A 34 14.24 22.07 -8.63
C PHE A 34 14.61 22.49 -7.22
N THR A 35 14.61 23.79 -6.96
CA THR A 35 14.56 24.31 -5.59
C THR A 35 13.09 24.33 -5.21
N PRO A 36 12.62 23.54 -4.24
CA PRO A 36 11.25 23.64 -3.74
C PRO A 36 10.96 25.08 -3.39
N LYS A 37 9.82 25.62 -3.82
CA LYS A 37 9.36 26.93 -3.34
C LYS A 37 9.18 26.81 -1.85
N ALA A 38 9.53 27.86 -1.10
CA ALA A 38 9.41 27.93 0.34
C ALA A 38 8.02 27.44 0.75
N GLY A 39 8.00 26.29 1.42
CA GLY A 39 6.79 25.57 1.75
C GLY A 39 6.00 26.22 2.86
N VAL A 40 4.91 25.58 3.21
CA VAL A 40 4.06 25.90 4.36
C VAL A 40 4.92 26.10 5.61
N LYS A 41 4.67 27.16 6.36
CA LYS A 41 5.35 27.39 7.64
C LYS A 41 4.97 26.26 8.59
N ALA A 42 5.91 25.38 8.88
CA ALA A 42 5.69 24.29 9.81
C ALA A 42 5.26 24.81 11.19
N PRO A 43 4.26 24.20 11.83
CA PRO A 43 3.83 24.56 13.18
C PRO A 43 4.94 24.27 14.20
N SER A 44 4.77 24.79 15.41
CA SER A 44 5.66 24.48 16.52
C SER A 44 5.46 23.02 16.96
N ARG A 45 6.53 22.32 17.34
CA ARG A 45 6.45 20.96 17.92
C ARG A 45 5.50 20.87 19.14
N VAL A 46 5.31 21.98 19.83
CA VAL A 46 4.42 22.06 21.02
C VAL A 46 2.96 21.85 20.65
N ASP A 47 2.62 22.02 19.39
CA ASP A 47 1.24 21.95 18.89
C ASP A 47 0.86 20.53 18.38
N ILE A 48 1.78 19.54 18.49
CA ILE A 48 1.52 18.16 18.02
C ILE A 48 0.77 17.39 19.09
N ILE A 49 -0.41 16.89 18.73
CA ILE A 49 -1.27 16.08 19.61
C ILE A 49 -1.10 14.62 19.21
N THR A 50 -0.54 13.79 20.10
CA THR A 50 -0.31 12.36 19.90
C THR A 50 -1.14 11.49 20.84
N GLU A 51 -1.68 12.07 21.91
CA GLU A 51 -2.60 11.38 22.81
C GLU A 51 -4.05 11.62 22.37
N GLN A 52 -4.90 10.60 22.48
CA GLN A 52 -6.30 10.74 22.13
C GLN A 52 -6.96 11.79 23.03
N PRO A 53 -7.56 12.85 22.45
CA PRO A 53 -8.25 13.87 23.22
C PRO A 53 -9.50 13.34 23.95
N GLU A 54 -9.93 14.06 24.98
CA GLU A 54 -11.18 13.74 25.69
C GLU A 54 -12.39 14.10 24.85
N GLY A 55 -13.40 13.21 24.79
CA GLY A 55 -14.64 13.46 24.07
C GLY A 55 -15.33 12.19 23.59
N THR A 56 -16.31 12.38 22.72
CA THR A 56 -17.03 11.27 22.08
C THR A 56 -16.28 10.84 20.82
N VAL A 57 -15.82 9.61 20.80
CA VAL A 57 -15.09 9.01 19.68
C VAL A 57 -16.09 8.46 18.66
N VAL A 58 -15.90 8.79 17.40
CA VAL A 58 -16.66 8.24 16.27
C VAL A 58 -15.68 7.81 15.19
N ASN A 59 -15.85 6.59 14.71
CA ASN A 59 -15.07 6.04 13.61
C ASN A 59 -15.80 6.27 12.27
N TYR A 60 -15.03 6.57 11.25
CA TYR A 60 -15.51 6.78 9.90
C TYR A 60 -14.69 5.92 8.92
N GLN A 61 -15.36 5.44 7.89
CA GLN A 61 -14.70 4.94 6.69
C GLN A 61 -14.48 6.13 5.74
N ARG A 62 -13.24 6.35 5.35
CA ARG A 62 -12.91 7.32 4.30
C ARG A 62 -12.93 6.65 2.94
N THR A 63 -13.50 7.34 1.96
CA THR A 63 -13.29 7.07 0.54
C THR A 63 -12.87 8.35 -0.14
N GLY A 64 -11.96 8.29 -1.10
CA GLY A 64 -11.45 9.46 -1.79
C GLY A 64 -10.51 9.09 -2.91
N GLU A 65 -10.14 10.09 -3.67
CA GLU A 65 -9.15 9.99 -4.73
C GLU A 65 -7.88 10.69 -4.25
N TYR A 66 -6.73 10.16 -4.62
CA TYR A 66 -5.47 10.74 -4.20
C TYR A 66 -4.39 10.65 -5.26
N LEU A 67 -3.45 11.56 -5.17
CA LEU A 67 -2.16 11.55 -5.83
C LEU A 67 -1.08 11.35 -4.80
N LEU A 68 -0.28 10.32 -4.95
CA LEU A 68 0.86 10.03 -4.11
C LEU A 68 2.15 10.36 -4.83
N SER A 69 2.97 11.21 -4.25
CA SER A 69 4.32 11.47 -4.73
C SER A 69 5.25 10.32 -4.33
N SER A 70 5.98 9.80 -5.31
CA SER A 70 7.02 8.81 -5.08
C SER A 70 8.36 9.29 -5.62
N PHE A 71 9.46 8.63 -5.20
CA PHE A 71 10.81 8.95 -5.67
C PHE A 71 10.98 8.85 -7.20
N TYR A 72 10.13 8.05 -7.86
CA TYR A 72 10.19 7.79 -9.30
C TYR A 72 9.01 8.39 -10.09
N GLY A 73 8.11 9.11 -9.43
CA GLY A 73 6.95 9.71 -10.08
C GLY A 73 5.77 9.86 -9.14
N TYR A 74 4.58 9.85 -9.72
CA TYR A 74 3.33 10.01 -8.99
C TYR A 74 2.40 8.85 -9.32
N GLU A 75 1.60 8.46 -8.33
CA GLU A 75 0.57 7.44 -8.48
C GLU A 75 -0.78 8.05 -8.12
N THR A 76 -1.80 7.75 -8.92
CA THR A 76 -3.19 8.12 -8.63
C THR A 76 -4.01 6.88 -8.35
N ALA A 77 -4.86 6.92 -7.35
CA ALA A 77 -5.79 5.83 -7.06
C ALA A 77 -7.02 6.29 -6.29
N TYR A 78 -8.05 5.43 -6.27
CA TYR A 78 -9.10 5.47 -5.26
C TYR A 78 -8.58 4.81 -3.99
N GLN A 79 -8.87 5.43 -2.85
CA GLN A 79 -8.49 4.85 -1.58
C GLN A 79 -9.64 4.81 -0.60
N THR A 80 -9.73 3.69 0.09
CA THR A 80 -10.54 3.51 1.27
C THR A 80 -9.62 3.45 2.49
N GLY A 81 -9.99 4.15 3.56
CA GLY A 81 -9.20 4.21 4.78
C GLY A 81 -10.06 4.50 6.00
N ARG A 82 -9.40 4.73 7.12
CA ARG A 82 -10.04 5.10 8.39
C ARG A 82 -9.85 6.58 8.66
N VAL A 83 -10.90 7.18 9.24
CA VAL A 83 -10.80 8.47 9.95
C VAL A 83 -11.42 8.29 11.32
N LYS A 84 -10.75 8.79 12.35
CA LYS A 84 -11.29 8.80 13.70
C LYS A 84 -11.51 10.25 14.15
N ILE A 85 -12.70 10.56 14.63
CA ILE A 85 -13.03 11.90 15.12
C ILE A 85 -13.39 11.83 16.60
N VAL A 86 -12.83 12.73 17.37
CA VAL A 86 -13.24 12.99 18.76
C VAL A 86 -13.98 14.32 18.81
N TYR A 87 -15.25 14.27 19.15
CA TYR A 87 -16.08 15.45 19.42
C TYR A 87 -15.87 15.87 20.87
N ALA A 88 -15.25 17.02 21.06
CA ALA A 88 -14.92 17.53 22.39
C ALA A 88 -16.17 17.88 23.23
N PRO A 89 -16.08 17.88 24.57
CA PRO A 89 -17.23 18.18 25.45
C PRO A 89 -17.74 19.62 25.32
N ASP A 90 -16.95 20.54 24.75
CA ASP A 90 -17.35 21.91 24.50
C ASP A 90 -18.43 22.07 23.41
N GLY A 91 -18.61 21.04 22.58
CA GLY A 91 -19.58 21.03 21.48
C GLY A 91 -19.15 21.86 20.26
N GLU A 92 -17.94 22.40 20.25
CA GLU A 92 -17.41 23.26 19.18
C GLU A 92 -16.13 22.68 18.58
N THR A 93 -15.30 21.98 19.36
CA THR A 93 -14.02 21.46 18.92
C THR A 93 -14.14 19.99 18.46
N VAL A 94 -13.47 19.67 17.35
CA VAL A 94 -13.27 18.30 16.90
C VAL A 94 -11.77 18.02 16.74
N TYR A 95 -11.39 16.80 17.03
CA TYR A 95 -10.04 16.30 16.76
C TYR A 95 -10.12 15.18 15.74
N ILE A 96 -9.30 15.22 14.72
CA ILE A 96 -9.36 14.31 13.59
C ILE A 96 -8.01 13.58 13.50
N GLN A 97 -8.04 12.26 13.56
CA GLN A 97 -6.90 11.40 13.30
C GLN A 97 -7.03 10.82 11.89
N ASP A 98 -5.90 10.72 11.20
CA ASP A 98 -5.82 10.21 9.84
C ASP A 98 -6.64 11.01 8.81
N PRO A 99 -6.53 12.36 8.77
CA PRO A 99 -7.31 13.19 7.85
C PRO A 99 -6.92 13.00 6.38
N LEU A 100 -5.73 12.40 6.11
CA LEU A 100 -5.21 12.09 4.79
C LEU A 100 -5.08 10.57 4.61
N CYS A 101 -5.16 10.13 3.37
CA CYS A 101 -4.93 8.74 3.01
C CYS A 101 -3.47 8.31 3.24
N TYR A 102 -2.53 9.23 3.03
CA TYR A 102 -1.12 9.01 3.34
C TYR A 102 -0.82 9.46 4.77
N GLY A 103 -0.24 8.58 5.57
CA GLY A 103 0.02 8.83 6.99
C GLY A 103 -1.03 8.24 7.94
N GLU A 104 -1.95 7.41 7.45
CA GLU A 104 -2.90 6.67 8.28
C GLU A 104 -2.16 5.84 9.34
N GLY A 105 -2.64 5.90 10.58
CA GLY A 105 -2.04 5.19 11.71
C GLY A 105 -0.83 5.88 12.36
N THR A 106 -0.47 7.11 11.98
CA THR A 106 0.65 7.84 12.62
C THR A 106 0.37 8.30 14.04
N GLY A 107 -0.90 8.27 14.46
CA GLY A 107 -1.32 8.63 15.80
C GLY A 107 -1.40 10.14 16.08
N VAL A 108 -1.18 10.99 15.09
CA VAL A 108 -1.27 12.44 15.20
C VAL A 108 -2.70 12.91 15.00
N TRP A 109 -3.14 13.87 15.82
CA TRP A 109 -4.46 14.49 15.75
C TRP A 109 -4.37 15.91 15.24
N VAL A 110 -5.23 16.28 14.30
CA VAL A 110 -5.45 17.68 13.90
C VAL A 110 -6.72 18.23 14.56
N VAL A 111 -6.74 19.51 14.77
CA VAL A 111 -7.87 20.21 15.41
C VAL A 111 -8.73 20.85 14.35
N GLY A 112 -10.04 20.71 14.45
CA GLY A 112 -11.05 21.40 13.67
C GLY A 112 -12.12 22.01 14.55
N ASN A 113 -12.98 22.84 13.97
CA ASN A 113 -14.10 23.47 14.63
C ASN A 113 -15.41 23.12 13.96
N LEU A 114 -16.42 22.77 14.76
CA LEU A 114 -17.80 22.69 14.26
C LEU A 114 -18.35 24.10 14.08
N ILE A 115 -18.83 24.38 12.89
CA ILE A 115 -19.45 25.66 12.55
C ILE A 115 -20.82 25.46 11.91
N ASN A 116 -21.58 26.51 11.73
CA ASN A 116 -22.94 26.46 11.14
C ASN A 116 -23.86 25.47 11.87
N ASP A 117 -23.94 25.58 13.19
CA ASP A 117 -24.74 24.66 14.04
C ASP A 117 -24.39 23.19 13.86
N GLY A 118 -23.09 22.86 13.65
CA GLY A 118 -22.58 21.52 13.49
C GLY A 118 -22.71 20.93 12.06
N GLN A 119 -23.15 21.71 11.10
CA GLN A 119 -23.31 21.26 9.71
C GLN A 119 -22.02 21.34 8.88
N MET A 120 -20.97 21.91 9.46
CA MET A 120 -19.65 21.98 8.81
C MET A 120 -18.53 21.80 9.82
N ILE A 121 -17.42 21.27 9.36
CA ILE A 121 -16.14 21.23 10.07
C ILE A 121 -15.17 22.12 9.31
N ALA A 122 -14.55 23.07 10.01
CA ALA A 122 -13.44 23.88 9.50
C ALA A 122 -12.14 23.38 10.14
N VAL A 123 -11.18 22.96 9.33
CA VAL A 123 -9.87 22.48 9.79
C VAL A 123 -8.79 23.46 9.35
N PRO A 124 -8.17 24.20 10.29
CA PRO A 124 -7.06 25.10 9.96
C PRO A 124 -5.88 24.33 9.35
N LEU A 125 -5.34 24.87 8.29
CA LEU A 125 -4.15 24.36 7.63
C LEU A 125 -2.87 24.66 8.43
N GLY A 126 -1.76 24.05 8.04
CA GLY A 126 -0.49 24.23 8.72
C GLY A 126 -0.30 23.34 9.96
N GLN A 127 -1.22 22.45 10.28
CA GLN A 127 -1.10 21.46 11.34
C GLN A 127 -0.35 20.23 10.85
N TYR A 128 0.37 19.53 11.74
CA TYR A 128 0.93 18.22 11.43
C TYR A 128 -0.17 17.16 11.35
N ALA A 129 -0.24 16.45 10.23
CA ALA A 129 -1.04 15.23 10.07
C ALA A 129 -0.21 13.97 10.39
N ALA A 130 1.11 14.07 10.30
CA ALA A 130 2.06 13.05 10.71
C ALA A 130 3.32 13.73 11.25
N TYR A 131 3.99 13.10 12.21
CA TYR A 131 5.24 13.64 12.76
C TYR A 131 6.16 12.53 13.24
N ASN A 132 7.43 12.65 12.93
CA ASN A 132 8.45 11.77 13.43
C ASN A 132 9.39 12.50 14.41
N GLU A 133 9.40 12.05 15.66
CA GLU A 133 10.20 12.68 16.71
C GLU A 133 11.71 12.51 16.51
N GLU A 134 12.14 11.39 15.93
CA GLU A 134 13.56 11.10 15.75
C GLU A 134 14.18 12.03 14.70
N TYR A 135 13.45 12.29 13.62
CA TYR A 135 13.93 13.16 12.54
C TYR A 135 13.57 14.62 12.74
N GLY A 136 12.59 14.90 13.59
CA GLY A 136 12.18 16.27 13.90
C GLY A 136 11.38 16.96 12.79
N TYR A 137 10.83 16.21 11.83
CA TYR A 137 9.95 16.71 10.78
C TYR A 137 8.73 15.80 10.59
N GLY A 138 7.78 16.25 9.81
CA GLY A 138 6.56 15.53 9.54
C GLY A 138 5.79 16.10 8.36
N MET A 139 4.60 15.59 8.16
CA MET A 139 3.70 16.01 7.09
C MET A 139 2.72 17.03 7.61
N VAL A 140 2.66 18.21 6.98
CA VAL A 140 1.83 19.34 7.33
C VAL A 140 0.67 19.48 6.36
N LEU A 141 -0.52 19.74 6.86
CA LEU A 141 -1.70 20.01 6.04
C LEU A 141 -1.53 21.30 5.25
N SER A 142 -1.77 21.22 3.95
CA SER A 142 -1.77 22.33 3.01
C SER A 142 -2.95 22.20 2.05
N TRP A 143 -3.26 23.25 1.32
CA TRP A 143 -4.23 23.24 0.24
C TRP A 143 -3.60 23.79 -1.02
N GLY A 144 -3.88 23.19 -2.17
CA GLY A 144 -3.35 23.70 -3.44
C GLY A 144 -3.75 22.82 -4.61
N SER A 145 -3.10 23.08 -5.73
CA SER A 145 -3.38 22.40 -7.00
C SER A 145 -2.10 21.82 -7.58
N THR A 146 -2.26 20.77 -8.38
CA THR A 146 -1.18 20.24 -9.21
C THR A 146 -1.04 21.07 -10.49
N ASP A 147 0.19 21.20 -10.97
CA ASP A 147 0.52 21.70 -12.30
C ASP A 147 1.45 20.70 -12.98
N VAL A 148 1.23 20.49 -14.29
CA VAL A 148 2.06 19.56 -15.09
C VAL A 148 3.12 20.38 -15.79
N ILE A 149 4.38 20.16 -15.47
CA ILE A 149 5.52 20.80 -16.10
C ILE A 149 6.12 19.87 -17.15
N ASP A 150 6.09 20.29 -18.42
CA ASP A 150 6.76 19.61 -19.51
C ASP A 150 8.27 19.91 -19.46
N LEU A 151 9.08 18.90 -19.22
CA LEU A 151 10.54 18.99 -19.16
C LEU A 151 11.21 18.67 -20.51
N GLY A 152 10.42 18.34 -21.54
CA GLY A 152 10.88 17.92 -22.86
C GLY A 152 11.23 16.42 -22.92
N ASP A 153 11.40 15.90 -24.14
CA ASP A 153 11.74 14.49 -24.39
C ASP A 153 10.74 13.48 -23.79
N ASP A 154 9.43 13.85 -23.77
CA ASP A 154 8.35 13.07 -23.14
C ASP A 154 8.50 12.89 -21.61
N PHE A 155 9.21 13.79 -20.95
CA PHE A 155 9.30 13.84 -19.49
C PHE A 155 8.40 14.95 -18.93
N TYR A 156 7.60 14.60 -17.92
CA TYR A 156 6.68 15.50 -17.24
C TYR A 156 6.95 15.43 -15.74
N TRP A 157 6.80 16.57 -15.10
CA TRP A 157 6.88 16.71 -13.66
C TRP A 157 5.56 17.28 -13.16
N LEU A 158 5.04 16.74 -12.05
CA LEU A 158 3.95 17.34 -11.34
C LEU A 158 4.51 18.26 -10.25
N ASP A 159 4.14 19.53 -10.30
CA ASP A 159 4.44 20.50 -9.26
C ASP A 159 3.18 20.71 -8.41
N PHE A 160 3.38 20.93 -7.13
CA PHE A 160 2.32 21.34 -6.22
C PHE A 160 2.39 22.86 -6.01
N ILE A 161 1.30 23.53 -6.28
CA ILE A 161 1.17 24.96 -6.11
C ILE A 161 0.26 25.21 -4.91
N PRO A 162 0.81 25.52 -3.73
CA PRO A 162 -0.01 25.84 -2.57
C PRO A 162 -0.79 27.14 -2.80
N ASP A 163 -2.05 27.15 -2.41
CA ASP A 163 -2.86 28.37 -2.38
C ASP A 163 -2.79 29.00 -0.98
N GLU A 164 -1.87 29.94 -0.81
CA GLU A 164 -1.65 30.63 0.47
C GLU A 164 -2.85 31.48 0.95
N ARG A 165 -3.89 31.63 0.11
CA ARG A 165 -5.12 32.35 0.48
C ARG A 165 -6.11 31.46 1.23
N VAL A 166 -5.93 30.12 1.12
CA VAL A 166 -6.74 29.16 1.83
C VAL A 166 -6.10 28.92 3.20
N GLU A 167 -6.79 29.28 4.25
CA GLU A 167 -6.32 29.11 5.63
C GLU A 167 -6.94 27.88 6.31
N GLU A 168 -8.07 27.39 5.80
CA GLU A 168 -8.83 26.27 6.35
C GLU A 168 -9.38 25.39 5.22
N VAL A 169 -9.48 24.09 5.46
CA VAL A 169 -10.28 23.18 4.64
C VAL A 169 -11.63 22.98 5.30
N PHE A 170 -12.67 22.89 4.49
CA PHE A 170 -14.05 22.75 4.94
C PHE A 170 -14.63 21.40 4.54
N TYR A 171 -15.40 20.84 5.45
CA TYR A 171 -16.16 19.61 5.24
C TYR A 171 -17.63 19.88 5.57
N ALA A 172 -18.54 19.46 4.71
CA ALA A 172 -19.97 19.43 5.01
C ALA A 172 -20.30 18.18 5.82
N VAL A 173 -21.18 18.34 6.82
CA VAL A 173 -21.71 17.24 7.63
C VAL A 173 -23.18 17.05 7.26
N ASP A 174 -23.54 15.86 6.76
CA ASP A 174 -24.94 15.55 6.49
C ASP A 174 -25.67 15.34 7.82
N PRO A 175 -26.75 16.08 8.10
CA PRO A 175 -27.50 15.95 9.35
C PRO A 175 -28.33 14.67 9.45
N GLU A 176 -28.56 13.94 8.34
CA GLU A 176 -29.40 12.74 8.31
C GLU A 176 -28.61 11.50 8.73
N ASP A 177 -27.38 11.33 8.22
CA ASP A 177 -26.58 10.13 8.44
C ASP A 177 -25.18 10.41 9.02
N GLY A 178 -24.81 11.68 9.18
CA GLY A 178 -23.51 12.08 9.71
C GLY A 178 -22.35 11.92 8.71
N THR A 179 -22.63 11.68 7.45
CA THR A 179 -21.59 11.64 6.40
C THR A 179 -20.90 12.99 6.28
N ILE A 180 -19.59 12.95 6.18
CA ILE A 180 -18.73 14.13 6.08
C ILE A 180 -18.07 14.17 4.71
N THR A 181 -18.22 15.28 3.99
CA THR A 181 -17.70 15.43 2.62
C THR A 181 -16.80 16.65 2.50
N MET A 182 -15.59 16.48 1.97
CA MET A 182 -14.66 17.57 1.68
C MET A 182 -15.27 18.51 0.63
N LEU A 183 -15.19 19.81 0.88
CA LEU A 183 -15.69 20.83 -0.03
C LEU A 183 -14.55 21.39 -0.90
N ASP A 184 -14.94 21.94 -2.05
CA ASP A 184 -14.07 22.71 -2.96
C ASP A 184 -12.87 21.94 -3.54
N SER A 185 -12.82 20.62 -3.37
CA SER A 185 -11.81 19.80 -4.02
C SER A 185 -12.26 19.37 -5.42
N GLU A 186 -11.31 19.34 -6.34
CA GLU A 186 -11.53 18.94 -7.73
C GLU A 186 -10.37 18.06 -8.22
N GLY A 187 -10.67 17.12 -9.09
CA GLY A 187 -9.67 16.29 -9.72
C GLY A 187 -10.30 15.13 -10.47
N ASP A 188 -9.51 14.42 -11.23
CA ASP A 188 -9.92 13.24 -11.95
C ASP A 188 -8.74 12.24 -12.01
N ILE A 189 -9.04 10.96 -11.81
CA ILE A 189 -8.09 9.89 -12.04
C ILE A 189 -8.11 9.55 -13.52
N ASN A 190 -7.03 9.92 -14.22
CA ASN A 190 -6.88 9.63 -15.63
C ASN A 190 -5.84 8.50 -15.85
N ASN A 191 -6.20 7.52 -16.67
CA ASN A 191 -5.30 6.43 -17.06
C ASN A 191 -4.11 6.89 -17.92
N ASP A 192 -4.18 8.09 -18.51
CA ASP A 192 -3.09 8.69 -19.30
C ASP A 192 -2.12 9.52 -18.45
N PHE A 193 -2.11 9.30 -17.14
CA PHE A 193 -1.15 9.91 -16.24
C PHE A 193 0.31 9.85 -16.79
N PRO A 194 1.12 10.92 -16.69
CA PRO A 194 0.89 12.14 -15.91
C PRO A 194 0.26 13.32 -16.68
N TYR A 195 -0.12 13.13 -17.93
CA TYR A 195 -0.44 14.19 -18.87
C TYR A 195 -1.69 15.02 -18.52
N ASP A 196 -2.65 14.41 -17.84
CA ASP A 196 -3.96 15.02 -17.58
C ASP A 196 -4.37 15.02 -16.10
N CYS A 197 -3.46 14.72 -15.16
CA CYS A 197 -3.79 14.73 -13.74
C CYS A 197 -3.72 16.15 -13.18
N VAL A 198 -4.85 16.84 -13.18
CA VAL A 198 -5.02 18.11 -12.47
C VAL A 198 -5.93 17.87 -11.28
N ALA A 199 -5.41 18.14 -10.08
CA ALA A 199 -6.17 17.99 -8.85
C ALA A 199 -6.03 19.26 -8.01
N THR A 200 -7.11 19.62 -7.33
CA THR A 200 -7.13 20.66 -6.28
C THR A 200 -7.69 20.01 -5.03
N GLY A 201 -6.98 20.09 -3.93
CA GLY A 201 -7.41 19.42 -2.71
C GLY A 201 -6.51 19.62 -1.52
N LEU A 202 -6.76 18.79 -0.52
CA LEU A 202 -5.98 18.74 0.71
C LEU A 202 -4.67 17.99 0.48
N ALA A 203 -3.56 18.66 0.76
CA ALA A 203 -2.23 18.11 0.59
C ALA A 203 -1.53 17.85 1.92
N GLY A 204 -0.73 16.80 1.94
CA GLY A 204 0.31 16.56 2.93
C GLY A 204 1.66 17.00 2.37
N VAL A 205 2.30 17.96 3.02
CA VAL A 205 3.57 18.55 2.58
C VAL A 205 4.64 18.29 3.64
N TRP A 206 5.81 17.82 3.23
CA TRP A 206 6.94 17.59 4.14
C TRP A 206 7.47 18.91 4.69
N SER A 207 7.62 18.99 6.02
CA SER A 207 7.99 20.24 6.70
C SER A 207 9.48 20.59 6.61
N ASP A 208 10.30 19.67 6.20
CA ASP A 208 11.75 19.86 6.07
C ASP A 208 12.17 20.45 4.73
N ASP A 209 11.52 20.05 3.63
CA ASP A 209 11.89 20.49 2.29
C ASP A 209 10.74 21.11 1.48
N GLY A 210 9.50 21.03 1.99
CA GLY A 210 8.31 21.58 1.33
C GLY A 210 7.81 20.74 0.15
N SER A 211 8.34 19.54 -0.07
CA SER A 211 7.84 18.64 -1.10
C SER A 211 6.49 18.06 -0.72
N VAL A 212 5.63 17.84 -1.72
CA VAL A 212 4.32 17.23 -1.50
C VAL A 212 4.47 15.72 -1.34
N ALA A 213 3.82 15.16 -0.32
CA ALA A 213 3.71 13.72 -0.13
C ALA A 213 2.45 13.17 -0.83
N THR A 214 1.33 13.85 -0.67
CA THR A 214 0.04 13.45 -1.21
C THR A 214 -0.86 14.65 -1.43
N ILE A 215 -1.78 14.53 -2.39
CA ILE A 215 -2.94 15.41 -2.54
C ILE A 215 -4.17 14.52 -2.58
N GLU A 216 -5.20 14.89 -1.84
CA GLU A 216 -6.46 14.17 -1.75
C GLU A 216 -7.62 15.07 -2.15
N TRP A 217 -8.54 14.54 -2.96
CA TRP A 217 -9.77 15.22 -3.40
C TRP A 217 -10.96 14.27 -3.35
N HIS A 218 -12.16 14.79 -3.41
CA HIS A 218 -13.42 14.06 -3.31
C HIS A 218 -13.52 13.16 -2.07
N SER A 219 -12.85 13.56 -0.96
CA SER A 219 -12.85 12.77 0.26
C SER A 219 -14.23 12.82 0.92
N THR A 220 -14.77 11.62 1.20
CA THR A 220 -16.04 11.42 1.89
C THR A 220 -15.84 10.43 3.02
N TRP A 221 -16.33 10.77 4.21
CA TRP A 221 -16.21 9.97 5.43
C TRP A 221 -17.60 9.50 5.84
N THR A 222 -17.85 8.20 5.74
CA THR A 222 -19.12 7.58 6.14
C THR A 222 -19.02 7.14 7.58
N MET A 223 -19.96 7.59 8.41
CA MET A 223 -19.98 7.26 9.84
C MET A 223 -20.20 5.75 10.01
N LEU A 224 -19.33 5.12 10.82
CA LEU A 224 -19.48 3.72 11.19
C LEU A 224 -20.39 3.61 12.41
N GLY A 225 -21.34 2.69 12.35
CA GLY A 225 -22.13 2.27 13.50
C GLY A 225 -21.36 1.29 14.40
N ASP A 226 -22.09 0.70 15.36
CA ASP A 226 -21.54 -0.40 16.15
C ASP A 226 -21.15 -1.56 15.22
N ALA A 227 -19.94 -2.10 15.43
CA ALA A 227 -19.48 -3.23 14.66
C ALA A 227 -20.39 -4.45 14.86
N VAL A 228 -20.80 -5.09 13.78
CA VAL A 228 -21.63 -6.30 13.79
C VAL A 228 -20.92 -7.43 13.03
N PRO A 229 -21.11 -8.71 13.41
CA PRO A 229 -20.51 -9.82 12.69
C PRO A 229 -20.91 -9.82 11.20
N ALA A 230 -19.93 -9.71 10.31
CA ALA A 230 -20.13 -9.67 8.85
C ALA A 230 -19.01 -10.43 8.14
N VAL A 231 -19.25 -10.87 6.91
CA VAL A 231 -18.23 -11.50 6.07
C VAL A 231 -17.56 -10.41 5.25
N PRO A 232 -16.24 -10.15 5.42
CA PRO A 232 -15.58 -9.12 4.66
C PRO A 232 -15.54 -9.47 3.17
N ALA A 233 -15.68 -8.46 2.31
CA ALA A 233 -15.45 -8.60 0.88
C ALA A 233 -14.02 -9.05 0.60
N ASN A 234 -13.81 -9.69 -0.53
CA ASN A 234 -12.47 -10.14 -0.91
C ASN A 234 -11.52 -8.96 -1.10
N PRO A 235 -10.24 -9.06 -0.70
CA PRO A 235 -9.24 -8.07 -1.02
C PRO A 235 -8.97 -8.06 -2.53
N GLU A 236 -8.51 -6.93 -3.04
CA GLU A 236 -8.04 -6.78 -4.41
C GLU A 236 -6.51 -6.87 -4.43
N VAL A 237 -5.99 -7.89 -5.08
CA VAL A 237 -4.53 -8.02 -5.29
C VAL A 237 -4.14 -7.23 -6.52
N ILE A 238 -3.24 -6.26 -6.34
CA ILE A 238 -2.83 -5.33 -7.40
C ILE A 238 -1.61 -5.89 -8.12
N GLU A 239 -0.53 -6.12 -7.41
CA GLU A 239 0.75 -6.44 -8.03
C GLU A 239 1.67 -7.21 -7.07
N PHE A 240 2.58 -7.99 -7.65
CA PHE A 240 3.68 -8.62 -6.95
C PHE A 240 5.00 -8.25 -7.62
N PHE A 241 5.92 -7.69 -6.84
CA PHE A 241 7.25 -7.35 -7.30
C PHE A 241 8.28 -8.31 -6.74
N ASP A 242 9.06 -8.92 -7.64
CA ASP A 242 10.30 -9.59 -7.28
C ASP A 242 11.47 -8.64 -7.55
N CYS A 243 11.96 -8.02 -6.49
CA CYS A 243 13.08 -7.08 -6.58
C CYS A 243 14.44 -7.79 -6.79
N GLY A 244 14.41 -9.11 -6.96
CA GLY A 244 15.61 -9.92 -7.24
C GLY A 244 16.51 -10.15 -6.01
N ASN A 245 17.62 -10.85 -6.27
CA ASN A 245 18.56 -11.20 -5.19
C ASN A 245 19.40 -10.03 -4.70
N GLU A 246 19.50 -8.95 -5.48
CA GLU A 246 20.34 -7.80 -5.13
C GLU A 246 19.73 -6.94 -4.03
N GLU A 247 18.40 -6.79 -4.00
CA GLU A 247 17.70 -5.97 -3.01
C GLU A 247 17.19 -6.79 -1.81
N GLY A 248 17.10 -8.10 -1.94
CA GLY A 248 16.82 -9.01 -0.83
C GLY A 248 15.38 -9.03 -0.33
N TYR A 249 14.41 -8.49 -1.10
CA TYR A 249 12.99 -8.54 -0.75
C TYR A 249 12.08 -8.77 -1.96
N THR A 250 10.84 -9.16 -1.68
CA THR A 250 9.71 -9.14 -2.60
C THR A 250 8.58 -8.34 -1.98
N ARG A 251 7.66 -7.82 -2.81
CA ARG A 251 6.57 -6.95 -2.36
C ARG A 251 5.24 -7.40 -2.94
N LEU A 252 4.21 -7.40 -2.13
CA LEU A 252 2.82 -7.58 -2.53
C LEU A 252 2.04 -6.30 -2.28
N ASP A 253 1.42 -5.76 -3.32
CA ASP A 253 0.51 -4.63 -3.24
C ASP A 253 -0.93 -5.12 -3.38
N PHE A 254 -1.83 -4.62 -2.53
CA PHE A 254 -3.25 -5.00 -2.51
C PHE A 254 -4.11 -3.89 -1.91
N ASN A 255 -5.43 -3.94 -2.14
CA ASN A 255 -6.41 -3.06 -1.53
C ASN A 255 -7.40 -3.82 -0.64
N ILE A 256 -7.87 -3.14 0.38
CA ILE A 256 -8.97 -3.58 1.24
C ILE A 256 -10.05 -2.49 1.19
N ASN A 257 -11.21 -2.82 0.64
CA ASN A 257 -12.28 -1.85 0.41
C ASN A 257 -13.11 -1.53 1.67
N LEU A 258 -12.79 -2.13 2.84
CA LEU A 258 -13.48 -1.94 4.12
C LEU A 258 -14.99 -2.09 4.05
N VAL A 259 -15.47 -3.03 3.26
CA VAL A 259 -16.89 -3.39 3.15
C VAL A 259 -17.08 -4.89 3.29
N ASP A 260 -18.28 -5.29 3.70
CA ASP A 260 -18.70 -6.69 3.67
C ASP A 260 -19.15 -7.12 2.25
N ILE A 261 -19.52 -8.38 2.10
CA ILE A 261 -20.00 -8.94 0.82
C ILE A 261 -21.32 -8.32 0.33
N GLU A 262 -22.03 -7.59 1.17
CA GLU A 262 -23.26 -6.87 0.85
C GLU A 262 -23.00 -5.39 0.53
N GLY A 263 -21.76 -4.93 0.74
CA GLY A 263 -21.33 -3.54 0.51
C GLY A 263 -21.50 -2.63 1.73
N ASN A 264 -21.83 -3.17 2.91
CA ASN A 264 -21.92 -2.36 4.11
C ASN A 264 -20.51 -2.06 4.67
N PRO A 265 -20.27 -0.86 5.20
CA PRO A 265 -18.98 -0.50 5.78
C PRO A 265 -18.58 -1.39 6.95
N LEU A 266 -17.31 -1.76 7.02
CA LEU A 266 -16.69 -2.50 8.12
C LEU A 266 -15.84 -1.59 8.99
N ASP A 267 -15.86 -1.83 10.31
CA ASP A 267 -14.95 -1.17 11.23
C ASP A 267 -13.52 -1.73 11.05
N PRO A 268 -12.55 -0.93 10.60
CA PRO A 268 -11.19 -1.40 10.38
C PRO A 268 -10.47 -1.82 11.68
N ASP A 269 -10.90 -1.37 12.85
CA ASP A 269 -10.35 -1.82 14.13
C ASP A 269 -10.70 -3.30 14.43
N CYS A 270 -11.70 -3.85 13.75
CA CYS A 270 -12.10 -5.26 13.83
C CYS A 270 -11.51 -6.13 12.70
N LEU A 271 -10.72 -5.54 11.80
CA LEU A 271 -10.21 -6.19 10.59
C LEU A 271 -8.74 -6.53 10.71
N THR A 272 -8.41 -7.76 10.36
CA THR A 272 -7.03 -8.22 10.15
C THR A 272 -6.90 -8.89 8.79
N TYR A 273 -5.67 -9.10 8.32
CA TYR A 273 -5.42 -9.91 7.14
C TYR A 273 -4.32 -10.94 7.39
N SER A 274 -4.38 -12.04 6.65
CA SER A 274 -3.42 -13.13 6.66
C SER A 274 -2.87 -13.38 5.28
N ILE A 275 -1.59 -13.71 5.18
CA ILE A 275 -0.91 -14.08 3.95
C ILE A 275 -0.74 -15.59 3.90
N PHE A 276 -0.94 -16.18 2.73
CA PHE A 276 -0.78 -17.60 2.45
C PHE A 276 0.26 -17.81 1.35
N THR A 277 1.04 -18.84 1.50
CA THR A 277 2.03 -19.26 0.51
C THR A 277 1.56 -20.51 -0.22
N ASP A 278 2.22 -20.89 -1.26
CA ASP A 278 2.01 -21.96 -2.23
C ASP A 278 0.94 -23.03 -1.95
N ASP A 279 1.12 -23.83 -0.93
CA ASP A 279 0.24 -24.94 -0.57
C ASP A 279 -0.71 -24.57 0.59
N ASP A 280 -1.26 -23.35 0.54
CA ASP A 280 -2.17 -22.80 1.54
C ASP A 280 -1.54 -22.71 2.95
N GLN A 281 -0.21 -22.57 2.99
CA GLN A 281 0.49 -22.39 4.26
C GLN A 281 0.34 -20.97 4.74
N LEU A 282 -0.14 -20.82 5.97
CA LEU A 282 -0.22 -19.52 6.63
C LEU A 282 1.19 -18.98 6.86
N PHE A 283 1.46 -17.79 6.33
CA PHE A 283 2.73 -17.11 6.52
C PHE A 283 2.82 -16.50 7.92
N THR A 284 3.97 -16.66 8.55
CA THR A 284 4.26 -16.04 9.84
C THR A 284 5.27 -14.92 9.65
N PHE A 285 4.89 -13.72 10.03
CA PHE A 285 5.81 -12.59 10.14
C PHE A 285 6.54 -12.74 11.46
N ASP A 286 7.73 -13.32 11.42
CA ASP A 286 8.52 -13.58 12.63
C ASP A 286 9.07 -12.27 13.21
N TYR A 287 9.08 -12.21 14.54
CA TYR A 287 9.51 -11.01 15.26
C TYR A 287 10.96 -10.60 14.96
N GLU A 288 11.85 -11.58 14.79
CA GLU A 288 13.28 -11.28 14.60
C GLU A 288 13.53 -10.54 13.28
N THR A 289 12.81 -10.91 12.23
CA THR A 289 12.93 -10.32 10.90
C THR A 289 12.11 -9.04 10.75
N TYR A 290 10.84 -9.07 11.15
CA TYR A 290 9.87 -8.01 10.84
C TYR A 290 9.61 -7.07 12.00
N GLY A 291 9.64 -7.54 13.25
CA GLY A 291 9.30 -6.76 14.44
C GLY A 291 10.12 -5.47 14.62
N PRO A 292 11.46 -5.49 14.42
CA PRO A 292 12.27 -4.29 14.59
C PRO A 292 11.90 -3.11 13.69
N SER A 293 11.43 -3.40 12.46
CA SER A 293 11.03 -2.38 11.49
C SER A 293 9.58 -1.94 11.68
N ASN A 294 8.72 -2.85 12.16
CA ASN A 294 7.27 -2.68 12.20
C ASN A 294 6.70 -2.45 13.61
N GLY A 295 7.55 -2.54 14.64
CA GLY A 295 7.15 -2.19 16.01
C GLY A 295 6.32 -3.25 16.74
N PHE A 296 6.16 -4.47 16.20
CA PHE A 296 5.58 -5.58 16.95
C PHE A 296 6.65 -6.38 17.73
N ASP A 297 6.25 -7.06 18.76
CA ASP A 297 7.11 -7.71 19.76
C ASP A 297 6.95 -9.25 19.81
N THR A 298 6.09 -9.79 18.96
CA THR A 298 5.80 -11.24 18.84
C THR A 298 5.59 -11.60 17.38
N ASP A 299 5.73 -12.89 17.06
CA ASP A 299 5.38 -13.40 15.73
C ASP A 299 3.90 -13.15 15.42
N MET A 300 3.60 -12.73 14.19
CA MET A 300 2.24 -12.40 13.75
C MET A 300 1.85 -13.21 12.52
N THR A 301 0.61 -13.72 12.52
CA THR A 301 -0.01 -14.38 11.37
C THR A 301 -1.26 -13.66 10.87
N GLU A 302 -1.78 -12.76 11.69
CA GLU A 302 -2.92 -11.88 11.39
C GLU A 302 -2.47 -10.46 11.63
N ILE A 303 -2.36 -9.67 10.58
CA ILE A 303 -1.90 -8.28 10.64
C ILE A 303 -3.12 -7.38 10.81
N PRO A 304 -3.21 -6.56 11.87
CA PRO A 304 -4.28 -5.58 12.02
C PRO A 304 -4.32 -4.59 10.86
N TYR A 305 -5.50 -4.28 10.35
CA TYR A 305 -5.67 -3.28 9.29
C TYR A 305 -5.04 -1.93 9.68
N ALA A 306 -5.28 -1.49 10.89
CA ALA A 306 -4.79 -0.22 11.42
C ALA A 306 -3.32 -0.29 11.89
N TYR A 307 -2.59 -1.36 11.56
CA TYR A 307 -1.20 -1.49 11.93
C TYR A 307 -0.35 -0.43 11.23
N SER A 308 0.33 0.39 12.02
CA SER A 308 1.14 1.52 11.53
C SER A 308 2.59 1.16 11.22
N GLY A 309 2.91 -0.11 11.16
CA GLY A 309 4.24 -0.58 10.77
C GLY A 309 4.56 -0.17 9.35
N TYR A 310 5.78 0.31 9.15
CA TYR A 310 6.22 0.86 7.88
C TYR A 310 5.98 -0.10 6.68
N ASP A 311 6.33 -1.39 6.82
CA ASP A 311 6.23 -2.37 5.75
C ASP A 311 4.79 -2.81 5.44
N PHE A 312 3.82 -2.42 6.25
CA PHE A 312 2.40 -2.72 6.06
C PHE A 312 1.58 -1.49 5.68
N TYR A 313 2.26 -0.35 5.61
CA TYR A 313 1.67 0.91 5.27
C TYR A 313 1.22 0.95 3.79
N LEU A 314 0.13 1.62 3.51
CA LEU A 314 -0.48 1.69 2.17
C LEU A 314 -0.81 0.32 1.55
N ARG A 315 -1.09 -0.68 2.39
CA ARG A 315 -1.43 -2.03 1.94
C ARG A 315 -0.36 -2.67 1.05
N ARG A 316 0.89 -2.43 1.41
CA ARG A 316 2.08 -3.06 0.85
C ARG A 316 2.69 -3.96 1.89
N VAL A 317 2.97 -5.19 1.52
CA VAL A 317 3.64 -6.14 2.38
C VAL A 317 4.97 -6.52 1.76
N TYR A 318 6.03 -6.35 2.53
CA TYR A 318 7.38 -6.75 2.13
C TYR A 318 7.72 -8.11 2.73
N PHE A 319 8.36 -8.94 1.93
CA PHE A 319 8.87 -10.25 2.35
C PHE A 319 10.38 -10.24 2.17
N TYR A 320 11.09 -10.23 3.30
CA TYR A 320 12.54 -10.19 3.29
C TYR A 320 13.10 -11.59 3.04
N ARG A 321 14.04 -11.66 2.12
CA ARG A 321 14.81 -12.88 1.91
C ARG A 321 15.87 -12.97 3.00
N THR A 322 15.84 -14.02 3.79
CA THR A 322 16.97 -14.33 4.66
C THR A 322 18.18 -14.65 3.79
N ASN A 323 19.37 -14.12 4.15
CA ASN A 323 20.63 -14.22 3.40
C ASN A 323 21.16 -15.66 3.14
N THR A 324 20.33 -16.64 3.09
CA THR A 324 20.66 -18.06 2.97
C THR A 324 20.18 -18.65 1.65
N GLY A 325 20.68 -18.08 0.53
CA GLY A 325 20.64 -18.77 -0.74
C GLY A 325 19.43 -18.53 -1.64
N ASP A 326 19.51 -19.04 -2.85
CA ASP A 326 18.64 -18.89 -4.00
C ASP A 326 17.19 -19.43 -3.86
N ASN A 327 16.65 -19.54 -2.65
CA ASN A 327 15.27 -20.00 -2.47
C ASN A 327 14.31 -18.83 -2.51
N PRO A 328 13.46 -18.74 -3.53
CA PRO A 328 12.35 -17.80 -3.49
C PRO A 328 11.46 -18.13 -2.29
N MET A 329 10.99 -17.11 -1.58
CA MET A 329 10.09 -17.28 -0.43
C MET A 329 8.77 -17.95 -0.83
N PHE A 330 8.38 -17.77 -2.10
CA PHE A 330 7.23 -18.39 -2.74
C PHE A 330 7.69 -19.17 -3.96
N THR A 331 7.09 -20.32 -4.21
CA THR A 331 7.44 -21.11 -5.38
C THR A 331 6.55 -20.82 -6.58
N TRP A 332 5.28 -20.47 -6.40
CA TRP A 332 4.42 -20.17 -7.54
C TRP A 332 3.23 -19.25 -7.25
N ARG A 333 2.70 -19.18 -6.04
CA ARG A 333 1.57 -18.29 -5.72
C ARG A 333 1.66 -17.71 -4.31
N ILE A 334 0.99 -16.60 -4.12
CA ILE A 334 0.76 -15.96 -2.83
C ILE A 334 -0.72 -15.67 -2.68
N GLY A 335 -1.27 -15.81 -1.49
CA GLY A 335 -2.68 -15.56 -1.19
C GLY A 335 -2.85 -14.57 -0.04
N ILE A 336 -3.96 -13.83 -0.07
CA ILE A 336 -4.36 -12.94 1.01
C ILE A 336 -5.82 -13.22 1.39
N GLN A 337 -6.12 -13.21 2.69
CA GLN A 337 -7.44 -13.39 3.26
C GLN A 337 -7.70 -12.34 4.32
N LEU A 338 -8.90 -11.76 4.34
CA LEU A 338 -9.35 -10.88 5.39
C LEU A 338 -10.06 -11.66 6.49
N ASN A 339 -9.84 -11.23 7.75
CA ASN A 339 -10.51 -11.77 8.92
C ASN A 339 -11.19 -10.61 9.65
N TYR A 340 -12.48 -10.68 9.87
CA TYR A 340 -13.26 -9.67 10.58
C TYR A 340 -13.81 -10.26 11.86
N THR A 341 -13.40 -9.71 13.02
CA THR A 341 -13.70 -10.28 14.34
C THR A 341 -14.49 -9.29 15.17
N VAL A 342 -15.73 -9.64 15.48
CA VAL A 342 -16.63 -8.86 16.34
C VAL A 342 -17.14 -9.76 17.45
N GLU A 343 -17.06 -9.30 18.72
CA GLU A 343 -17.49 -10.04 19.92
C GLU A 343 -16.96 -11.49 19.98
N GLY A 344 -15.74 -11.73 19.46
CA GLY A 344 -15.08 -13.03 19.43
C GLY A 344 -15.56 -13.97 18.31
N VAL A 345 -16.42 -13.49 17.41
CA VAL A 345 -16.82 -14.21 16.20
C VAL A 345 -15.98 -13.71 15.02
N THR A 346 -15.20 -14.58 14.41
CA THR A 346 -14.38 -14.26 13.23
C THR A 346 -15.04 -14.80 11.96
N ASN A 347 -15.36 -13.90 11.04
CA ASN A 347 -15.77 -14.22 9.68
C ASN A 347 -14.60 -13.90 8.73
N LYS A 348 -14.48 -14.67 7.64
CA LYS A 348 -13.34 -14.59 6.74
C LYS A 348 -13.82 -14.40 5.30
N SER A 349 -13.04 -13.64 4.52
CA SER A 349 -13.18 -13.62 3.06
C SER A 349 -12.72 -14.93 2.45
N ASP A 350 -12.89 -15.10 1.14
CA ASP A 350 -12.12 -16.09 0.41
C ASP A 350 -10.63 -15.72 0.41
N ILE A 351 -9.75 -16.70 0.18
CA ILE A 351 -8.33 -16.43 -0.08
C ILE A 351 -8.20 -16.04 -1.54
N VAL A 352 -7.74 -14.81 -1.80
CA VAL A 352 -7.45 -14.35 -3.15
C VAL A 352 -6.00 -14.66 -3.48
N TYR A 353 -5.76 -15.47 -4.49
CA TYR A 353 -4.42 -15.87 -4.93
C TYR A 353 -3.95 -15.10 -6.14
N LEU A 354 -2.66 -14.74 -6.13
CA LEU A 354 -1.91 -14.27 -7.29
C LEU A 354 -0.85 -15.33 -7.65
N GLU A 355 -0.83 -15.79 -8.91
CA GLU A 355 0.27 -16.60 -9.43
C GLU A 355 1.46 -15.69 -9.73
N VAL A 356 2.55 -15.89 -8.98
CA VAL A 356 3.75 -15.04 -9.06
C VAL A 356 4.84 -15.65 -9.92
N TYR A 357 4.86 -17.00 -10.01
CA TYR A 357 5.75 -17.77 -10.87
C TYR A 357 4.97 -18.90 -11.54
N PRO A 358 5.49 -19.49 -12.64
CA PRO A 358 4.86 -20.67 -13.22
C PRO A 358 4.76 -21.79 -12.18
N LYS A 359 3.57 -22.35 -12.00
CA LYS A 359 3.37 -23.49 -11.10
C LYS A 359 4.36 -24.58 -11.44
N PRO A 360 5.14 -25.09 -10.47
CA PRO A 360 6.01 -26.22 -10.71
C PRO A 360 5.15 -27.38 -11.22
N THR A 361 5.29 -27.72 -12.49
CA THR A 361 4.76 -28.99 -12.98
C THR A 361 5.50 -30.06 -12.21
N ALA A 362 4.76 -30.93 -11.53
CA ALA A 362 5.34 -32.00 -10.75
C ALA A 362 6.47 -32.63 -11.57
N ALA A 363 7.71 -32.37 -11.16
CA ALA A 363 8.82 -33.17 -11.63
C ALA A 363 8.44 -34.57 -11.18
N VAL A 364 8.24 -35.48 -12.13
CA VAL A 364 8.14 -36.88 -11.81
C VAL A 364 9.35 -37.16 -10.93
N GLU A 365 9.14 -37.45 -9.66
CA GLU A 365 10.23 -37.87 -8.76
C GLU A 365 11.02 -38.93 -9.52
N VAL A 366 12.16 -38.52 -10.05
CA VAL A 366 13.13 -39.49 -10.54
C VAL A 366 13.71 -40.07 -9.28
N ASN A 367 13.11 -41.19 -8.83
CA ASN A 367 13.65 -41.94 -7.71
C ASN A 367 15.15 -42.09 -7.97
N ALA A 368 15.97 -41.58 -7.05
CA ALA A 368 17.44 -41.59 -7.16
C ALA A 368 18.03 -43.00 -7.37
N ASP A 369 17.22 -44.03 -7.19
CA ASP A 369 17.59 -45.45 -7.35
C ASP A 369 17.30 -45.99 -8.76
N LYS A 370 16.72 -45.19 -9.68
CA LYS A 370 16.43 -45.70 -11.03
C LYS A 370 17.64 -45.55 -11.93
N THR A 371 18.20 -46.66 -12.38
CA THR A 371 19.26 -46.65 -13.39
C THR A 371 18.67 -46.42 -14.78
N VAL A 372 19.33 -45.55 -15.59
CA VAL A 372 18.95 -45.32 -16.99
C VAL A 372 19.18 -46.58 -17.81
N ALA A 373 18.10 -47.12 -18.36
CA ALA A 373 18.14 -48.31 -19.24
C ALA A 373 18.38 -47.94 -20.70
N GLY A 374 17.96 -46.71 -21.10
CA GLY A 374 18.17 -46.22 -22.47
C GLY A 374 17.73 -44.76 -22.65
N VAL A 375 18.31 -44.14 -23.66
CA VAL A 375 17.94 -42.75 -24.06
C VAL A 375 17.67 -42.78 -25.55
N ARG A 376 16.54 -42.19 -25.97
CA ARG A 376 16.16 -42.01 -27.38
C ARG A 376 15.84 -40.54 -27.64
N TYR A 377 16.07 -40.08 -28.84
CA TYR A 377 15.84 -38.72 -29.24
C TYR A 377 14.80 -38.67 -30.38
N PHE A 378 13.92 -37.70 -30.31
CA PHE A 378 12.88 -37.48 -31.33
C PHE A 378 12.86 -36.00 -31.77
N ASN A 379 12.67 -35.77 -33.05
CA ASN A 379 12.41 -34.41 -33.54
C ASN A 379 10.96 -33.97 -33.18
N VAL A 380 10.62 -32.73 -33.47
CA VAL A 380 9.29 -32.18 -33.18
C VAL A 380 8.15 -32.84 -33.99
N ALA A 381 8.48 -33.59 -35.04
CA ALA A 381 7.54 -34.42 -35.82
C ALA A 381 7.41 -35.84 -35.27
N GLY A 382 8.07 -36.20 -34.18
CA GLY A 382 8.01 -37.51 -33.53
C GLY A 382 8.89 -38.55 -34.19
N GLN A 383 9.78 -38.21 -35.10
CA GLN A 383 10.69 -39.13 -35.76
C GLN A 383 11.94 -39.33 -34.92
N GLU A 384 12.37 -40.60 -34.75
CA GLU A 384 13.54 -40.92 -33.95
C GLU A 384 14.84 -40.49 -34.62
N MET A 385 15.74 -39.95 -33.84
CA MET A 385 17.02 -39.40 -34.29
C MET A 385 18.17 -40.14 -33.57
N ALA A 386 19.27 -40.36 -34.29
CA ALA A 386 20.45 -41.00 -33.70
C ALA A 386 21.19 -40.11 -32.70
N GLN A 387 21.10 -38.81 -32.86
CA GLN A 387 21.71 -37.78 -31.96
C GLN A 387 20.83 -36.53 -31.90
N PRO A 388 20.84 -35.81 -30.74
CA PRO A 388 20.07 -34.57 -30.62
C PRO A 388 20.64 -33.47 -31.56
N SER A 389 19.75 -32.79 -32.26
CA SER A 389 20.08 -31.65 -33.14
C SER A 389 18.90 -30.67 -33.14
N GLY A 390 19.20 -29.39 -32.87
CA GLY A 390 18.17 -28.37 -32.77
C GLY A 390 17.19 -28.68 -31.62
N LEU A 391 15.91 -28.41 -31.85
CA LEU A 391 14.87 -28.70 -30.88
C LEU A 391 14.52 -30.19 -30.89
N THR A 392 14.85 -30.91 -29.85
CA THR A 392 14.76 -32.36 -29.71
C THR A 392 14.01 -32.73 -28.43
N ILE A 393 13.23 -33.81 -28.51
CA ILE A 393 12.63 -34.43 -27.32
C ILE A 393 13.51 -35.65 -26.94
N GLN A 394 14.13 -35.61 -25.77
CA GLN A 394 14.88 -36.71 -25.21
C GLN A 394 13.92 -37.57 -24.36
N VAL A 395 13.80 -38.83 -24.69
CA VAL A 395 13.05 -39.84 -23.91
C VAL A 395 14.03 -40.74 -23.21
N THR A 396 14.03 -40.70 -21.89
CA THR A 396 14.85 -41.58 -21.02
C THR A 396 13.98 -42.71 -20.50
N THR A 397 14.40 -43.96 -20.73
CA THR A 397 13.77 -45.15 -20.15
C THR A 397 14.60 -45.63 -18.98
N TYR A 398 13.94 -45.94 -17.86
CA TYR A 398 14.58 -46.39 -16.64
C TYR A 398 14.46 -47.94 -16.49
N SER A 399 15.28 -48.49 -15.60
CA SER A 399 15.34 -49.95 -15.34
C SER A 399 14.03 -50.55 -14.86
N ASP A 400 13.12 -49.74 -14.31
CA ASP A 400 11.78 -50.16 -13.88
C ASP A 400 10.72 -50.11 -14.99
N GLY A 401 11.13 -49.76 -16.22
CA GLY A 401 10.25 -49.64 -17.37
C GLY A 401 9.52 -48.29 -17.49
N THR A 402 9.68 -47.39 -16.52
CA THR A 402 9.12 -46.02 -16.63
C THR A 402 9.92 -45.16 -17.60
N THR A 403 9.28 -44.14 -18.16
CA THR A 403 9.94 -43.22 -19.09
C THR A 403 9.75 -41.79 -18.64
N SER A 404 10.76 -40.94 -18.86
CA SER A 404 10.63 -39.46 -18.79
C SER A 404 10.96 -38.84 -20.12
N ALA A 405 10.32 -37.73 -20.46
CA ALA A 405 10.57 -36.98 -21.67
C ALA A 405 10.92 -35.51 -21.34
N VAL A 406 12.03 -35.02 -21.86
CA VAL A 406 12.46 -33.62 -21.69
C VAL A 406 12.78 -33.00 -23.04
N LYS A 407 12.53 -31.69 -23.14
CA LYS A 407 12.86 -30.89 -24.30
C LYS A 407 14.30 -30.42 -24.20
N VAL A 408 15.10 -30.72 -25.21
CA VAL A 408 16.52 -30.38 -25.28
C VAL A 408 16.76 -29.54 -26.52
N VAL A 409 17.52 -28.46 -26.37
CA VAL A 409 17.99 -27.63 -27.48
C VAL A 409 19.50 -27.76 -27.56
N LYS A 410 20.02 -28.21 -28.72
CA LYS A 410 21.45 -28.30 -28.99
C LYS A 410 21.82 -27.60 -30.28
#